data_7a66d2df0c346e037786545479129ae1
#
_entry.id   7a66d2df0c346e037786545479129ae1
#
_cell.length_a   1.000
_cell.length_b   1.000
_cell.length_c   1.000
_cell.angle_alpha   90.00
_cell.angle_beta   90.00
_cell.angle_gamma   90.00
#
_symmetry.space_group_name_H-M   'P 1'
#
loop_
_entity.id
_entity.type
_entity.pdbx_description
1 polymer ?
#
loop_
_entity_poly.entity_id
_entity_poly.type
_entity_poly.pdbx_seq_one_letter_code
_entity_poly.pdbx_strand_id
1 'polypeptide(L)'
;VSFSERGKEKLTNKTKKPMPVWAMIITDVVLTAAAIGVFMLFDYVMPQSSGVKGEVIATVDSSAEGSFTLPNAADSSQAESTAQDDGEPAVTTTAPQTEKATTTLRTEQTNRKNWGNQDTADYRSDQNAISSITNGAITSEELGSASTDNAQVTVYKKSIGEGSNKITYFVADVYVTSASEIKSAFADGEFGKNIKDSVFSMAVENKALFAINGDFYGNSERSIVIRNGIKYRDDADVCVLFTDGTMQTYSPSEYDSDAVIAKGAWQAWNFGPALLDGSGNVLETFNTTKYLNSANPRSAIGCVSAGHYIFVTVDGRNEGYSKGATLSELAAIMSDEGCMSAFNLDGGKSAMMYFNNTIVNAPDGGGRDLS
;
A
#
# COMPACT_ATOMS: atom_id res chain seq x y z
N VAL A 1 77.36 20.34 61.26
CA VAL A 1 75.97 20.13 60.97
C VAL A 1 75.90 19.92 59.47
N SER A 2 75.64 18.62 59.05
CA SER A 2 75.63 18.14 57.68
C SER A 2 74.27 18.37 57.08
N PHE A 3 74.21 18.97 55.92
CA PHE A 3 72.98 19.00 55.06
C PHE A 3 73.06 17.92 53.98
N SER A 4 72.13 17.00 54.04
CA SER A 4 71.93 15.94 53.10
C SER A 4 71.42 16.46 51.77
N GLU A 5 72.10 16.13 50.64
CA GLU A 5 71.65 16.34 49.30
C GLU A 5 70.53 15.32 48.98
N ARG A 6 69.33 15.82 48.75
CA ARG A 6 68.22 15.04 48.22
C ARG A 6 68.33 14.94 46.71
N GLY A 7 68.38 13.69 46.19
CA GLY A 7 68.55 13.36 44.80
C GLY A 7 67.50 14.00 43.89
N LYS A 8 67.97 14.60 42.82
CA LYS A 8 67.16 15.03 41.65
C LYS A 8 66.80 13.82 40.81
N GLU A 9 65.59 13.39 40.94
CA GLU A 9 65.00 12.40 39.99
C GLU A 9 64.93 13.03 38.58
N LYS A 10 65.72 12.54 37.66
CA LYS A 10 65.65 12.92 36.24
C LYS A 10 64.41 12.31 35.62
N LEU A 11 63.34 13.10 35.46
CA LEU A 11 62.25 12.81 34.56
C LEU A 11 62.84 12.69 33.14
N THR A 12 63.06 11.47 32.69
CA THR A 12 63.45 11.20 31.32
C THR A 12 62.16 11.36 30.44
N ASN A 13 62.06 12.51 29.80
CA ASN A 13 61.06 12.83 28.82
C ASN A 13 61.34 11.92 27.60
N LYS A 14 60.69 10.73 27.56
CA LYS A 14 60.72 9.85 26.37
C LYS A 14 59.95 10.56 25.27
N THR A 15 60.62 11.30 24.41
CA THR A 15 60.06 11.80 23.17
C THR A 15 59.62 10.60 22.33
N LYS A 16 58.30 10.41 22.18
CA LYS A 16 57.77 9.37 21.28
C LYS A 16 58.26 9.67 19.86
N LYS A 17 58.93 8.71 19.24
CA LYS A 17 59.31 8.84 17.83
C LYS A 17 58.09 9.13 16.98
N PRO A 18 58.16 10.12 16.07
CA PRO A 18 57.03 10.39 15.17
C PRO A 18 56.69 9.14 14.35
N MET A 19 55.38 8.92 14.15
CA MET A 19 54.88 7.81 13.35
C MET A 19 55.40 7.95 11.90
N PRO A 20 55.89 6.89 11.26
CA PRO A 20 56.31 6.98 9.87
C PRO A 20 55.16 7.33 8.94
N VAL A 21 55.41 8.07 7.88
CA VAL A 21 54.39 8.61 6.96
C VAL A 21 53.46 7.51 6.41
N TRP A 22 54.00 6.35 6.07
CA TRP A 22 53.19 5.23 5.60
C TRP A 22 52.19 4.71 6.64
N ALA A 23 52.56 4.72 7.93
CA ALA A 23 51.68 4.31 9.02
C ALA A 23 50.60 5.38 9.27
N MET A 24 50.89 6.65 9.09
CA MET A 24 49.87 7.73 9.13
C MET A 24 48.85 7.55 8.01
N ILE A 25 49.30 7.30 6.77
CA ILE A 25 48.44 7.07 5.64
C ILE A 25 47.51 5.85 5.88
N ILE A 26 48.07 4.75 6.38
CA ILE A 26 47.25 3.55 6.70
C ILE A 26 46.22 3.89 7.78
N THR A 27 46.62 4.60 8.82
CA THR A 27 45.71 5.00 9.91
C THR A 27 44.58 5.88 9.37
N ASP A 28 44.86 6.84 8.51
CA ASP A 28 43.86 7.73 7.91
C ASP A 28 42.89 6.95 7.00
N VAL A 29 43.39 6.03 6.21
CA VAL A 29 42.54 5.15 5.36
C VAL A 29 41.63 4.28 6.23
N VAL A 30 42.16 3.66 7.30
CA VAL A 30 41.37 2.83 8.22
C VAL A 30 40.29 3.65 8.94
N LEU A 31 40.67 4.85 9.45
CA LEU A 31 39.72 5.73 10.12
C LEU A 31 38.62 6.22 9.16
N THR A 32 39.01 6.59 7.94
CA THR A 32 38.04 7.01 6.93
C THR A 32 37.10 5.86 6.56
N ALA A 33 37.60 4.65 6.35
CA ALA A 33 36.78 3.48 6.07
C ALA A 33 35.84 3.15 7.24
N ALA A 34 36.33 3.25 8.49
CA ALA A 34 35.52 3.05 9.68
C ALA A 34 34.43 4.13 9.81
N ALA A 35 34.75 5.40 9.55
CA ALA A 35 33.77 6.50 9.56
C ALA A 35 32.68 6.31 8.49
N ILE A 36 33.07 5.90 7.26
CA ILE A 36 32.12 5.57 6.20
C ILE A 36 31.26 4.37 6.63
N GLY A 37 31.84 3.34 7.22
CA GLY A 37 31.11 2.16 7.71
C GLY A 37 30.09 2.53 8.79
N VAL A 38 30.45 3.37 9.74
CA VAL A 38 29.55 3.88 10.79
C VAL A 38 28.44 4.73 10.18
N PHE A 39 28.77 5.63 9.23
CA PHE A 39 27.77 6.44 8.53
C PHE A 39 26.77 5.55 7.76
N MET A 40 27.28 4.58 6.99
CA MET A 40 26.43 3.65 6.26
C MET A 40 25.53 2.84 7.19
N LEU A 41 26.08 2.34 8.31
CA LEU A 41 25.31 1.62 9.31
C LEU A 41 24.18 2.49 9.88
N PHE A 42 24.50 3.73 10.25
CA PHE A 42 23.56 4.65 10.85
C PHE A 42 22.48 5.08 9.83
N ASP A 43 22.90 5.47 8.62
CA ASP A 43 21.99 6.05 7.64
C ASP A 43 21.11 5.00 6.90
N TYR A 44 21.62 3.77 6.69
CA TYR A 44 20.93 2.76 5.88
C TYR A 44 20.40 1.55 6.65
N VAL A 45 20.84 1.33 7.89
CA VAL A 45 20.50 0.11 8.62
C VAL A 45 19.75 0.40 9.92
N MET A 46 20.22 1.39 10.71
CA MET A 46 19.59 1.64 12.01
C MET A 46 18.24 2.34 11.87
N PRO A 47 17.21 1.90 12.60
CA PRO A 47 15.93 2.60 12.70
C PRO A 47 16.15 4.03 13.19
N GLN A 48 15.49 4.99 12.56
CA GLN A 48 15.58 6.40 12.91
C GLN A 48 14.17 6.97 12.98
N SER A 49 13.72 7.29 14.20
CA SER A 49 12.54 8.13 14.38
C SER A 49 12.78 9.50 13.75
N SER A 50 11.84 10.00 12.99
CA SER A 50 11.95 11.34 12.42
C SER A 50 11.85 12.44 13.47
N GLY A 51 11.26 12.14 14.65
CA GLY A 51 10.89 13.11 15.65
C GLY A 51 9.85 14.13 15.18
N VAL A 52 9.37 14.00 13.94
CA VAL A 52 8.34 14.86 13.36
C VAL A 52 7.00 14.51 13.99
N LYS A 53 6.42 15.47 14.71
CA LYS A 53 5.02 15.39 15.10
C LYS A 53 4.21 15.85 13.90
N GLY A 54 3.38 14.94 13.37
CA GLY A 54 2.49 15.28 12.26
C GLY A 54 1.50 16.39 12.66
N GLU A 55 1.12 17.18 11.67
CA GLU A 55 0.11 18.23 11.79
C GLU A 55 -1.28 17.65 11.44
N VAL A 56 -2.23 17.74 12.35
CA VAL A 56 -3.62 17.34 12.07
C VAL A 56 -4.23 18.36 11.10
N ILE A 57 -4.53 17.91 9.87
CA ILE A 57 -5.08 18.75 8.79
C ILE A 57 -6.51 18.39 8.43
N ALA A 58 -6.97 17.19 8.78
CA ALA A 58 -8.34 16.75 8.54
C ALA A 58 -8.82 15.83 9.65
N THR A 59 -10.10 15.90 9.95
CA THR A 59 -10.81 14.96 10.81
C THR A 59 -12.08 14.50 10.07
N VAL A 60 -12.39 13.21 10.16
CA VAL A 60 -13.65 12.68 9.64
C VAL A 60 -14.61 12.56 10.81
N ASP A 61 -15.74 13.25 10.73
CA ASP A 61 -16.85 13.08 11.68
C ASP A 61 -17.73 11.94 11.16
N SER A 62 -17.73 10.82 11.86
CA SER A 62 -18.54 9.65 11.51
C SER A 62 -20.05 9.90 11.65
N SER A 63 -20.44 11.03 12.24
CA SER A 63 -21.85 11.46 12.38
C SER A 63 -22.29 12.48 11.33
N ALA A 64 -21.36 12.97 10.47
CA ALA A 64 -21.64 14.03 9.50
C ALA A 64 -22.12 13.50 8.14
N GLU A 65 -22.80 14.37 7.40
CA GLU A 65 -23.25 14.13 6.01
C GLU A 65 -22.09 13.63 5.13
N GLY A 66 -22.18 12.37 4.68
CA GLY A 66 -21.17 11.71 3.86
C GLY A 66 -20.95 10.24 4.22
N SER A 67 -21.74 9.67 5.13
CA SER A 67 -21.69 8.24 5.36
C SER A 67 -22.21 7.49 4.12
N PHE A 68 -21.40 6.56 3.64
CA PHE A 68 -21.74 5.71 2.50
C PHE A 68 -22.51 4.48 2.99
N THR A 69 -23.34 3.89 2.12
CA THR A 69 -24.12 2.71 2.46
C THR A 69 -23.40 1.44 2.05
N LEU A 70 -23.30 0.47 2.96
CA LEU A 70 -22.74 -0.84 2.63
C LEU A 70 -23.75 -1.67 1.81
N PRO A 71 -23.25 -2.52 0.89
CA PRO A 71 -24.10 -3.33 0.01
C PRO A 71 -25.16 -4.19 0.72
N ASN A 72 -24.84 -4.77 1.86
CA ASN A 72 -25.72 -5.68 2.60
C ASN A 72 -26.53 -5.01 3.72
N ALA A 73 -26.42 -3.69 3.93
CA ALA A 73 -27.15 -2.99 4.99
C ALA A 73 -28.68 -2.98 4.81
N ALA A 74 -29.17 -3.22 3.56
CA ALA A 74 -30.60 -3.24 3.28
C ALA A 74 -31.30 -4.56 3.68
N ASP A 75 -30.56 -5.67 3.84
CA ASP A 75 -31.14 -6.98 4.19
C ASP A 75 -31.30 -7.19 5.71
N SER A 76 -30.59 -6.43 6.54
CA SER A 76 -30.65 -6.57 8.01
C SER A 76 -31.89 -5.91 8.65
N SER A 77 -32.61 -5.04 7.93
CA SER A 77 -33.81 -4.36 8.46
C SER A 77 -35.14 -5.12 8.27
N GLN A 78 -35.16 -6.30 7.62
CA GLN A 78 -36.37 -7.12 7.45
C GLN A 78 -36.43 -8.38 8.33
N ALA A 79 -35.44 -8.61 9.21
CA ALA A 79 -35.36 -9.83 10.03
C ALA A 79 -35.78 -9.65 11.51
N GLU A 80 -36.54 -8.59 11.86
CA GLU A 80 -37.13 -8.48 13.20
C GLU A 80 -38.66 -8.56 13.12
N SER A 81 -39.21 -9.76 13.01
CA SER A 81 -40.43 -10.16 13.69
C SER A 81 -40.67 -11.67 13.48
N THR A 82 -40.12 -12.47 14.33
CA THR A 82 -40.77 -13.62 15.02
C THR A 82 -39.70 -14.32 15.86
N ALA A 83 -39.67 -13.94 17.13
CA ALA A 83 -38.99 -14.73 18.16
C ALA A 83 -39.92 -15.82 18.64
N GLN A 84 -39.43 -17.04 18.72
CA GLN A 84 -39.58 -17.94 19.89
C GLN A 84 -38.70 -19.14 19.76
N ASP A 85 -37.72 -19.17 20.66
CA ASP A 85 -37.35 -20.19 21.63
C ASP A 85 -36.80 -21.56 21.18
N ASP A 86 -35.73 -21.91 21.87
CA ASP A 86 -35.14 -23.20 22.19
C ASP A 86 -34.13 -23.87 21.23
N GLY A 87 -32.89 -24.02 21.77
CA GLY A 87 -32.00 -25.12 21.43
C GLY A 87 -30.56 -24.77 21.00
N GLU A 88 -29.67 -25.09 21.86
CA GLU A 88 -28.21 -25.19 21.84
C GLU A 88 -27.50 -25.40 20.48
N PRO A 89 -26.33 -24.78 20.22
CA PRO A 89 -25.68 -24.79 18.90
C PRO A 89 -24.83 -26.03 18.66
N ALA A 90 -25.16 -26.76 17.63
CA ALA A 90 -24.27 -27.77 17.06
C ALA A 90 -23.30 -27.10 16.08
N VAL A 91 -22.02 -27.18 16.38
CA VAL A 91 -20.92 -26.82 15.48
C VAL A 91 -20.90 -27.82 14.31
N THR A 92 -21.22 -27.35 13.11
CA THR A 92 -21.00 -28.12 11.89
C THR A 92 -19.95 -27.41 11.03
N THR A 93 -18.75 -27.95 11.06
CA THR A 93 -17.68 -27.63 10.11
C THR A 93 -18.04 -28.22 8.75
N THR A 94 -18.35 -27.38 7.79
CA THR A 94 -18.48 -27.84 6.40
C THR A 94 -17.30 -27.29 5.61
N ALA A 95 -16.48 -28.20 5.11
CA ALA A 95 -15.39 -27.89 4.18
C ALA A 95 -15.95 -27.43 2.83
N PRO A 96 -15.28 -26.50 2.13
CA PRO A 96 -15.77 -25.98 0.85
C PRO A 96 -15.65 -27.06 -0.25
N GLN A 97 -16.75 -27.33 -0.91
CA GLN A 97 -16.75 -28.09 -2.17
C GLN A 97 -16.30 -27.17 -3.30
N THR A 98 -15.26 -27.62 -4.00
CA THR A 98 -14.71 -26.97 -5.19
C THR A 98 -15.66 -27.16 -6.37
N GLU A 99 -16.51 -26.20 -6.67
CA GLU A 99 -17.16 -26.12 -7.97
C GLU A 99 -16.37 -25.17 -8.88
N LYS A 100 -15.87 -25.70 -9.98
CA LYS A 100 -15.29 -24.93 -11.08
C LYS A 100 -16.42 -24.17 -11.78
N ALA A 101 -16.66 -22.94 -11.35
CA ALA A 101 -17.56 -22.04 -12.07
C ALA A 101 -16.76 -21.29 -13.14
N THR A 102 -16.89 -21.72 -14.39
CA THR A 102 -16.60 -20.90 -15.55
C THR A 102 -17.77 -19.93 -15.71
N THR A 103 -17.75 -18.82 -14.99
CA THR A 103 -18.80 -17.80 -15.07
C THR A 103 -18.30 -16.67 -15.95
N THR A 104 -18.97 -16.48 -17.05
CA THR A 104 -18.78 -15.35 -17.96
C THR A 104 -19.10 -14.07 -17.17
N LEU A 105 -18.15 -13.14 -17.07
CA LEU A 105 -18.18 -11.83 -16.35
C LEU A 105 -19.48 -11.00 -16.51
N ARG A 106 -20.38 -11.41 -17.41
CA ARG A 106 -21.59 -10.68 -17.76
C ARG A 106 -22.69 -10.67 -16.68
N THR A 107 -22.63 -11.58 -15.69
CA THR A 107 -23.72 -11.72 -14.69
C THR A 107 -23.41 -10.99 -13.38
N GLU A 108 -22.14 -10.78 -13.02
CA GLU A 108 -21.77 -10.10 -11.78
C GLU A 108 -21.87 -8.57 -11.87
N GLN A 109 -21.71 -8.00 -13.06
CA GLN A 109 -21.82 -6.54 -13.29
C GLN A 109 -23.25 -5.99 -13.14
N THR A 110 -24.29 -6.81 -13.32
CA THR A 110 -25.67 -6.35 -13.20
C THR A 110 -26.11 -6.08 -11.77
N ASN A 111 -25.45 -6.67 -10.77
CA ASN A 111 -25.75 -6.43 -9.35
C ASN A 111 -25.06 -5.20 -8.76
N ARG A 112 -24.05 -4.63 -9.43
CA ARG A 112 -23.36 -3.42 -8.98
C ARG A 112 -24.12 -2.11 -9.24
N LYS A 113 -25.27 -2.15 -9.90
CA LYS A 113 -26.02 -0.97 -10.39
C LYS A 113 -26.72 -0.11 -9.33
N ASN A 114 -26.76 -0.50 -8.07
CA ASN A 114 -27.63 0.17 -7.09
C ASN A 114 -26.93 0.72 -5.83
N TRP A 115 -25.59 0.84 -5.85
CA TRP A 115 -24.85 1.18 -4.64
C TRP A 115 -24.22 2.57 -4.75
N GLY A 116 -24.65 3.48 -3.88
CA GLY A 116 -24.21 4.86 -3.81
C GLY A 116 -25.15 5.83 -4.53
N ASN A 117 -25.47 6.93 -3.85
CA ASN A 117 -26.40 7.98 -4.26
C ASN A 117 -25.86 8.88 -5.38
N GLN A 118 -25.22 8.30 -6.41
CA GLN A 118 -24.97 8.99 -7.66
C GLN A 118 -25.36 8.08 -8.81
N ASP A 119 -26.06 8.66 -9.80
CA ASP A 119 -26.41 8.05 -11.06
C ASP A 119 -25.15 7.49 -11.74
N THR A 120 -24.78 6.26 -11.39
CA THR A 120 -23.77 5.48 -12.12
C THR A 120 -24.42 4.80 -13.34
N ALA A 121 -25.41 5.46 -13.92
CA ALA A 121 -26.29 4.90 -14.94
C ALA A 121 -25.57 4.51 -16.24
N ASP A 122 -24.33 4.90 -16.45
CA ASP A 122 -23.54 4.54 -17.63
C ASP A 122 -22.16 3.96 -17.28
N TYR A 123 -22.12 3.10 -16.27
CA TYR A 123 -20.90 2.39 -15.96
C TYR A 123 -20.59 1.37 -17.08
N ARG A 124 -19.61 1.69 -17.88
CA ARG A 124 -19.08 1.05 -19.09
C ARG A 124 -19.42 -0.41 -19.28
N SER A 125 -20.22 -0.66 -20.33
CA SER A 125 -20.56 -2.01 -20.83
C SER A 125 -19.39 -2.72 -21.56
N ASP A 126 -18.23 -2.06 -21.72
CA ASP A 126 -17.14 -2.50 -22.61
C ASP A 126 -15.85 -2.86 -21.87
N GLN A 127 -15.95 -3.32 -20.62
CA GLN A 127 -14.80 -3.63 -19.80
C GLN A 127 -14.15 -4.96 -20.18
N ASN A 128 -13.26 -4.90 -21.14
CA ASN A 128 -12.32 -5.97 -21.50
C ASN A 128 -10.96 -5.37 -21.89
N ALA A 129 -10.55 -4.28 -21.22
CA ALA A 129 -9.32 -3.59 -21.54
C ALA A 129 -8.11 -4.51 -21.40
N ILE A 130 -8.02 -5.26 -20.30
CA ILE A 130 -6.92 -6.20 -20.08
C ILE A 130 -7.01 -7.40 -21.03
N SER A 131 -8.20 -7.92 -21.32
CA SER A 131 -8.40 -9.02 -22.28
C SER A 131 -8.01 -8.59 -23.70
N SER A 132 -8.26 -7.35 -24.08
CA SER A 132 -7.87 -6.80 -25.38
C SER A 132 -6.34 -6.68 -25.52
N ILE A 133 -5.62 -6.33 -24.43
CA ILE A 133 -4.17 -6.22 -24.45
C ILE A 133 -3.51 -7.59 -24.42
N THR A 134 -4.05 -8.56 -23.69
CA THR A 134 -3.44 -9.87 -23.45
C THR A 134 -3.95 -10.97 -24.35
N ASN A 135 -5.04 -10.74 -25.10
CA ASN A 135 -5.78 -11.73 -25.88
C ASN A 135 -6.20 -12.97 -25.05
N GLY A 136 -6.47 -12.77 -23.75
CA GLY A 136 -6.81 -13.84 -22.83
C GLY A 136 -8.19 -13.69 -22.20
N ALA A 137 -8.78 -14.82 -21.77
CA ALA A 137 -9.94 -14.79 -20.90
C ALA A 137 -9.53 -14.68 -19.44
N ILE A 138 -10.25 -13.90 -18.64
CA ILE A 138 -10.02 -13.77 -17.21
C ILE A 138 -10.67 -14.96 -16.50
N THR A 139 -9.93 -15.61 -15.62
CA THR A 139 -10.46 -16.52 -14.62
C THR A 139 -10.56 -15.80 -13.28
N SER A 140 -11.62 -16.03 -12.52
CA SER A 140 -11.84 -15.42 -11.21
C SER A 140 -12.29 -16.48 -10.21
N GLU A 141 -11.72 -16.40 -9.00
CA GLU A 141 -12.04 -17.23 -7.85
C GLU A 141 -12.23 -16.30 -6.65
N GLU A 142 -13.35 -16.35 -5.98
CA GLU A 142 -13.56 -15.63 -4.72
C GLU A 142 -12.82 -16.36 -3.59
N LEU A 143 -11.96 -15.63 -2.87
CA LEU A 143 -11.23 -16.16 -1.72
C LEU A 143 -12.01 -15.99 -0.41
N GLY A 144 -12.98 -15.10 -0.38
CA GLY A 144 -13.88 -14.86 0.74
C GLY A 144 -14.25 -13.41 0.91
N SER A 145 -15.16 -13.18 1.87
CA SER A 145 -15.64 -11.87 2.26
C SER A 145 -15.54 -11.69 3.77
N ALA A 146 -15.35 -10.45 4.21
CA ALA A 146 -15.39 -10.04 5.61
C ALA A 146 -16.09 -8.69 5.75
N SER A 147 -16.82 -8.49 6.86
CA SER A 147 -17.54 -7.23 7.09
C SER A 147 -17.55 -6.85 8.56
N THR A 148 -17.74 -5.55 8.78
CA THR A 148 -18.12 -4.92 10.03
C THR A 148 -19.32 -4.02 9.77
N ASP A 149 -19.79 -3.29 10.78
CA ASP A 149 -20.86 -2.30 10.58
C ASP A 149 -20.44 -1.18 9.61
N ASN A 150 -19.14 -0.93 9.46
CA ASN A 150 -18.59 0.22 8.72
C ASN A 150 -17.82 -0.15 7.47
N ALA A 151 -17.52 -1.42 7.24
CA ALA A 151 -16.71 -1.86 6.11
C ALA A 151 -17.10 -3.25 5.62
N GLN A 152 -17.03 -3.45 4.32
CA GLN A 152 -17.17 -4.75 3.66
C GLN A 152 -16.02 -4.93 2.68
N VAL A 153 -15.40 -6.09 2.69
CA VAL A 153 -14.31 -6.47 1.79
C VAL A 153 -14.61 -7.83 1.19
N THR A 154 -14.50 -7.95 -0.13
CA THR A 154 -14.51 -9.24 -0.83
C THR A 154 -13.20 -9.37 -1.61
N VAL A 155 -12.50 -10.48 -1.46
CA VAL A 155 -11.20 -10.69 -2.10
C VAL A 155 -11.32 -11.78 -3.16
N TYR A 156 -10.80 -11.47 -4.36
CA TYR A 156 -10.76 -12.36 -5.49
C TYR A 156 -9.32 -12.65 -5.92
N LYS A 157 -9.07 -13.88 -6.33
CA LYS A 157 -7.88 -14.24 -7.12
C LYS A 157 -8.28 -14.34 -8.57
N LYS A 158 -7.60 -13.59 -9.42
CA LYS A 158 -7.86 -13.56 -10.85
C LYS A 158 -6.61 -13.92 -11.64
N SER A 159 -6.77 -14.48 -12.82
CA SER A 159 -5.64 -14.66 -13.74
C SER A 159 -6.08 -14.54 -15.20
N ILE A 160 -5.13 -14.09 -16.03
CA ILE A 160 -5.31 -13.93 -17.47
C ILE A 160 -4.06 -14.38 -18.21
N GLY A 161 -4.24 -14.91 -19.42
CA GLY A 161 -3.16 -15.44 -20.24
C GLY A 161 -2.67 -16.81 -19.77
N GLU A 162 -1.71 -17.36 -20.50
CA GLU A 162 -1.16 -18.70 -20.28
C GLU A 162 0.36 -18.71 -20.39
N GLY A 163 0.99 -19.74 -19.80
CA GLY A 163 2.44 -19.97 -19.88
C GLY A 163 3.25 -18.76 -19.40
N SER A 164 4.22 -18.32 -20.19
CA SER A 164 5.09 -17.18 -19.88
C SER A 164 4.38 -15.82 -19.92
N ASN A 165 3.16 -15.75 -20.48
CA ASN A 165 2.38 -14.51 -20.55
C ASN A 165 1.31 -14.41 -19.44
N LYS A 166 1.20 -15.42 -18.59
CA LYS A 166 0.22 -15.44 -17.51
C LYS A 166 0.47 -14.30 -16.51
N ILE A 167 -0.62 -13.63 -16.15
CA ILE A 167 -0.68 -12.64 -15.06
C ILE A 167 -1.64 -13.20 -14.02
N THR A 168 -1.18 -13.32 -12.78
CA THR A 168 -2.02 -13.66 -11.63
C THR A 168 -2.09 -12.44 -10.72
N TYR A 169 -3.30 -12.05 -10.35
CA TYR A 169 -3.53 -10.88 -9.52
C TYR A 169 -4.67 -11.10 -8.53
N PHE A 170 -4.67 -10.29 -7.50
CA PHE A 170 -5.63 -10.33 -6.41
C PHE A 170 -6.33 -8.98 -6.35
N VAL A 171 -7.65 -9.02 -6.20
CA VAL A 171 -8.50 -7.84 -6.15
C VAL A 171 -9.24 -7.86 -4.83
N ALA A 172 -9.12 -6.79 -4.05
CA ALA A 172 -10.00 -6.53 -2.94
C ALA A 172 -11.01 -5.45 -3.33
N ASP A 173 -12.27 -5.83 -3.33
CA ASP A 173 -13.44 -4.98 -3.56
C ASP A 173 -13.94 -4.49 -2.20
N VAL A 174 -13.78 -3.19 -1.92
CA VAL A 174 -13.89 -2.60 -0.59
C VAL A 174 -14.97 -1.53 -0.56
N TYR A 175 -15.96 -1.72 0.30
CA TYR A 175 -16.98 -0.72 0.61
C TYR A 175 -16.80 -0.24 2.04
N VAL A 176 -16.94 1.06 2.26
CA VAL A 176 -16.86 1.67 3.58
C VAL A 176 -17.97 2.71 3.77
N THR A 177 -18.41 2.90 5.02
CA THR A 177 -19.40 3.94 5.37
C THR A 177 -18.78 5.31 5.48
N SER A 178 -17.45 5.39 5.63
CA SER A 178 -16.71 6.64 5.77
C SER A 178 -15.28 6.46 5.24
N ALA A 179 -14.69 7.52 4.69
CA ALA A 179 -13.28 7.54 4.31
C ALA A 179 -12.34 7.21 5.49
N SER A 180 -12.78 7.44 6.74
CA SER A 180 -12.02 7.12 7.94
C SER A 180 -11.76 5.63 8.16
N GLU A 181 -12.50 4.76 7.48
CA GLU A 181 -12.25 3.31 7.52
C GLU A 181 -11.07 2.88 6.66
N ILE A 182 -10.68 3.70 5.67
CA ILE A 182 -9.44 3.52 4.90
C ILE A 182 -8.30 4.16 5.69
N LYS A 183 -7.50 3.34 6.35
CA LYS A 183 -6.41 3.75 7.23
C LYS A 183 -5.05 3.37 6.65
N SER A 184 -4.05 4.16 6.99
CA SER A 184 -2.64 3.82 6.76
C SER A 184 -1.93 3.65 8.09
N ALA A 185 -1.08 2.63 8.18
CA ALA A 185 -0.24 2.38 9.35
C ALA A 185 1.24 2.58 8.99
N PHE A 186 2.02 3.02 9.96
CA PHE A 186 3.47 2.96 9.92
C PHE A 186 3.96 1.71 10.66
N ALA A 187 5.10 1.18 10.25
CA ALA A 187 5.80 0.17 11.02
C ALA A 187 6.10 0.70 12.44
N ASP A 188 5.87 -0.12 13.46
CA ASP A 188 5.96 0.25 14.89
C ASP A 188 5.10 1.48 15.27
N GLY A 189 4.13 1.85 14.44
CA GLY A 189 3.29 3.04 14.64
C GLY A 189 4.04 4.37 14.51
N GLU A 190 5.26 4.39 13.93
CA GLU A 190 6.15 5.54 13.95
C GLU A 190 6.57 5.99 12.55
N PHE A 191 6.45 7.31 12.29
CA PHE A 191 6.99 7.93 11.08
C PHE A 191 8.51 8.09 11.20
N GLY A 192 9.27 7.39 10.36
CA GLY A 192 10.73 7.44 10.41
C GLY A 192 11.40 6.72 9.23
N LYS A 193 12.74 6.63 9.32
CA LYS A 193 13.59 5.98 8.33
C LYS A 193 14.10 4.65 8.88
N ASN A 194 14.13 3.61 8.06
CA ASN A 194 14.56 2.25 8.41
C ASN A 194 13.75 1.55 9.52
N ILE A 195 12.61 2.12 9.92
CA ILE A 195 11.65 1.44 10.78
C ILE A 195 10.83 0.55 9.85
N LYS A 196 10.79 -0.76 10.12
CA LYS A 196 10.19 -1.73 9.19
C LYS A 196 9.50 -2.84 9.94
N ASP A 197 8.34 -3.24 9.42
CA ASP A 197 7.60 -4.41 9.87
C ASP A 197 6.89 -5.08 8.68
N SER A 198 6.43 -6.30 8.88
CA SER A 198 5.69 -7.04 7.85
C SER A 198 4.27 -6.50 7.68
N VAL A 199 3.73 -6.58 6.46
CA VAL A 199 2.30 -6.27 6.22
C VAL A 199 1.41 -7.11 7.13
N PHE A 200 1.79 -8.35 7.39
CA PHE A 200 1.05 -9.24 8.27
C PHE A 200 0.98 -8.72 9.71
N SER A 201 2.13 -8.38 10.32
CA SER A 201 2.18 -7.84 11.69
C SER A 201 1.37 -6.55 11.80
N MET A 202 1.63 -5.59 10.90
CA MET A 202 0.91 -4.30 10.87
C MET A 202 -0.61 -4.50 10.73
N ALA A 203 -1.05 -5.44 9.88
CA ALA A 203 -2.47 -5.74 9.71
C ALA A 203 -3.10 -6.32 10.98
N VAL A 204 -2.41 -7.27 11.64
CA VAL A 204 -2.87 -7.89 12.89
C VAL A 204 -2.94 -6.86 14.03
N GLU A 205 -1.90 -6.05 14.20
CA GLU A 205 -1.84 -5.02 15.24
C GLU A 205 -2.95 -3.97 15.09
N ASN A 206 -3.25 -3.58 13.86
CA ASN A 206 -4.31 -2.63 13.55
C ASN A 206 -5.69 -3.27 13.38
N LYS A 207 -5.83 -4.60 13.61
CA LYS A 207 -7.08 -5.35 13.48
C LYS A 207 -7.76 -5.14 12.12
N ALA A 208 -6.94 -5.08 11.07
CA ALA A 208 -7.42 -4.84 9.72
C ALA A 208 -8.18 -6.07 9.19
N LEU A 209 -9.33 -5.85 8.55
CA LEU A 209 -10.01 -6.89 7.77
C LEU A 209 -9.20 -7.28 6.55
N PHE A 210 -8.52 -6.29 5.98
CA PHE A 210 -7.75 -6.35 4.75
C PHE A 210 -6.61 -5.34 4.82
N ALA A 211 -5.46 -5.67 4.24
CA ALA A 211 -4.37 -4.71 4.06
C ALA A 211 -3.55 -5.02 2.80
N ILE A 212 -2.99 -3.97 2.21
CA ILE A 212 -1.93 -4.07 1.21
C ILE A 212 -0.75 -3.17 1.62
N ASN A 213 0.38 -3.36 0.95
CA ASN A 213 1.46 -2.38 1.04
C ASN A 213 1.03 -1.01 0.49
N GLY A 214 1.59 0.04 1.05
CA GLY A 214 1.40 1.41 0.57
C GLY A 214 2.48 1.84 -0.42
N ASP A 215 2.90 3.10 -0.25
CA ASP A 215 3.97 3.74 -1.00
C ASP A 215 5.37 3.46 -0.40
N PHE A 216 6.37 4.18 -0.90
CA PHE A 216 7.78 4.00 -0.53
C PHE A 216 8.34 5.25 0.17
N TYR A 217 7.59 5.80 1.13
CA TYR A 217 7.94 7.09 1.78
C TYR A 217 9.27 7.06 2.51
N GLY A 218 9.66 5.91 3.07
CA GLY A 218 10.85 5.76 3.92
C GLY A 218 12.18 5.94 3.17
N ASN A 219 12.19 5.77 1.85
CA ASN A 219 13.38 5.91 1.00
C ASN A 219 13.34 7.13 0.07
N SER A 220 12.30 7.94 0.14
CA SER A 220 12.19 9.19 -0.62
C SER A 220 12.08 10.35 0.36
N GLU A 221 13.04 11.27 0.30
CA GLU A 221 12.94 12.53 1.05
C GLU A 221 11.96 13.51 0.38
N ARG A 222 11.60 13.24 -0.87
CA ARG A 222 10.68 14.04 -1.68
C ARG A 222 9.40 13.27 -1.94
N SER A 223 8.50 13.25 -0.98
CA SER A 223 7.19 12.64 -1.14
C SER A 223 6.22 13.25 -0.15
N ILE A 224 4.97 13.38 -0.57
CA ILE A 224 3.91 13.71 0.38
C ILE A 224 3.68 12.52 1.32
N VAL A 225 3.42 12.81 2.58
CA VAL A 225 2.98 11.82 3.56
C VAL A 225 1.86 12.42 4.39
N ILE A 226 0.64 12.08 4.03
CA ILE A 226 -0.55 12.34 4.83
C ILE A 226 -1.13 10.98 5.21
N ARG A 227 -1.30 10.73 6.50
CA ARG A 227 -1.85 9.48 7.03
C ARG A 227 -2.94 9.78 8.05
N ASN A 228 -4.15 9.31 7.78
CA ASN A 228 -5.29 9.44 8.68
C ASN A 228 -5.56 10.91 9.08
N GLY A 229 -5.50 11.83 8.11
CA GLY A 229 -5.69 13.26 8.33
C GLY A 229 -4.53 13.99 9.02
N ILE A 230 -3.38 13.34 9.14
CA ILE A 230 -2.16 13.93 9.73
C ILE A 230 -1.10 14.08 8.66
N LYS A 231 -0.60 15.29 8.46
CA LYS A 231 0.48 15.61 7.53
C LYS A 231 1.83 15.49 8.24
N TYR A 232 2.68 14.63 7.72
CA TYR A 232 4.05 14.42 8.20
C TYR A 232 5.09 15.05 7.28
N ARG A 233 4.80 15.09 5.99
CA ARG A 233 5.67 15.67 4.96
C ARG A 233 4.84 16.14 3.77
N ASP A 234 5.33 17.16 3.08
CA ASP A 234 4.65 17.81 1.97
C ASP A 234 5.60 17.94 0.78
N ASP A 235 5.33 17.18 -0.30
CA ASP A 235 6.05 17.25 -1.57
C ASP A 235 5.22 16.51 -2.66
N ALA A 236 5.50 16.73 -3.94
CA ALA A 236 4.67 16.38 -5.10
C ALA A 236 4.77 14.92 -5.58
N ASP A 237 3.94 14.52 -6.54
CA ASP A 237 3.62 13.20 -7.10
C ASP A 237 2.70 12.38 -6.19
N VAL A 238 1.39 12.57 -6.33
CA VAL A 238 0.50 12.19 -5.25
C VAL A 238 -0.83 11.64 -5.73
N CYS A 239 -1.31 10.61 -5.00
CA CYS A 239 -2.71 10.20 -4.95
C CYS A 239 -3.29 10.60 -3.60
N VAL A 240 -4.40 11.32 -3.60
CA VAL A 240 -5.07 11.82 -2.39
C VAL A 240 -6.46 11.23 -2.29
N LEU A 241 -6.77 10.61 -1.15
CA LEU A 241 -8.11 10.30 -0.71
C LEU A 241 -8.59 11.41 0.23
N PHE A 242 -9.73 11.99 -0.07
CA PHE A 242 -10.33 13.06 0.71
C PHE A 242 -11.35 12.56 1.72
N THR A 243 -11.69 13.39 2.69
CA THR A 243 -12.69 13.08 3.73
C THR A 243 -14.09 12.86 3.16
N ASP A 244 -14.38 13.43 1.98
CA ASP A 244 -15.63 13.22 1.24
C ASP A 244 -15.68 11.88 0.47
N GLY A 245 -14.63 11.05 0.61
CA GLY A 245 -14.51 9.75 -0.05
C GLY A 245 -14.05 9.80 -1.50
N THR A 246 -13.86 10.99 -2.08
CA THR A 246 -13.31 11.11 -3.44
C THR A 246 -11.80 10.87 -3.44
N MET A 247 -11.27 10.34 -4.55
CA MET A 247 -9.85 10.11 -4.75
C MET A 247 -9.38 10.81 -6.02
N GLN A 248 -8.29 11.57 -5.92
CA GLN A 248 -7.70 12.29 -7.04
C GLN A 248 -6.18 12.04 -7.12
N THR A 249 -5.68 12.02 -8.34
CA THR A 249 -4.25 11.95 -8.63
C THR A 249 -3.78 13.29 -9.19
N TYR A 250 -2.58 13.69 -8.81
CA TYR A 250 -1.98 14.96 -9.25
C TYR A 250 -0.59 14.70 -9.80
N SER A 251 -0.27 15.29 -10.93
CA SER A 251 1.12 15.41 -11.37
C SER A 251 1.85 16.47 -10.54
N PRO A 252 3.20 16.49 -10.54
CA PRO A 252 3.97 17.48 -9.80
C PRO A 252 3.64 18.94 -10.16
N SER A 253 3.21 19.16 -11.40
CA SER A 253 2.83 20.51 -11.90
C SER A 253 1.41 20.93 -11.52
N GLU A 254 0.56 19.99 -11.13
CA GLU A 254 -0.85 20.23 -10.76
C GLU A 254 -1.07 20.22 -9.24
N TYR A 255 -0.11 19.71 -8.50
CA TYR A 255 -0.21 19.61 -7.05
C TYR A 255 -0.09 20.98 -6.39
N ASP A 256 -1.12 21.31 -5.62
CA ASP A 256 -1.17 22.49 -4.74
C ASP A 256 -1.51 21.99 -3.31
N SER A 257 -0.53 22.05 -2.44
CA SER A 257 -0.66 21.57 -1.06
C SER A 257 -1.78 22.26 -0.29
N ASP A 258 -1.89 23.59 -0.40
CA ASP A 258 -2.89 24.35 0.34
C ASP A 258 -4.30 24.00 -0.15
N ALA A 259 -4.48 23.86 -1.48
CA ALA A 259 -5.76 23.45 -2.05
C ALA A 259 -6.14 22.02 -1.63
N VAL A 260 -5.18 21.10 -1.64
CA VAL A 260 -5.39 19.69 -1.23
C VAL A 260 -5.75 19.59 0.25
N ILE A 261 -5.04 20.33 1.12
CA ILE A 261 -5.33 20.40 2.55
C ILE A 261 -6.70 21.03 2.81
N ALA A 262 -7.01 22.16 2.15
CA ALA A 262 -8.30 22.85 2.29
C ALA A 262 -9.49 22.00 1.84
N LYS A 263 -9.29 21.09 0.88
CA LYS A 263 -10.29 20.10 0.44
C LYS A 263 -10.49 18.96 1.43
N GLY A 264 -9.65 18.82 2.46
CA GLY A 264 -9.74 17.79 3.48
C GLY A 264 -9.04 16.49 3.09
N ALA A 265 -7.75 16.55 2.77
CA ALA A 265 -6.93 15.37 2.51
C ALA A 265 -6.89 14.44 3.72
N TRP A 266 -7.37 13.22 3.56
CA TRP A 266 -7.39 12.18 4.59
C TRP A 266 -6.17 11.26 4.49
N GLN A 267 -5.87 10.78 3.29
CA GLN A 267 -4.67 10.01 2.97
C GLN A 267 -3.99 10.63 1.76
N ALA A 268 -2.67 10.58 1.71
CA ALA A 268 -1.92 10.89 0.50
C ALA A 268 -0.75 9.94 0.36
N TRP A 269 -0.68 9.28 -0.79
CA TRP A 269 0.35 8.32 -1.15
C TRP A 269 1.17 8.82 -2.33
N ASN A 270 2.44 8.53 -2.26
CA ASN A 270 3.42 8.77 -3.31
C ASN A 270 3.80 7.43 -3.97
N PHE A 271 4.40 7.41 -5.06
CA PHE A 271 5.06 6.39 -5.87
C PHE A 271 4.73 6.61 -7.34
N GLY A 272 3.48 6.35 -7.71
CA GLY A 272 2.97 6.61 -9.05
C GLY A 272 3.44 5.62 -10.13
N PRO A 273 3.06 5.90 -11.35
CA PRO A 273 2.21 7.02 -11.78
C PRO A 273 0.71 6.80 -11.55
N ALA A 274 -0.10 7.84 -11.84
CA ALA A 274 -1.53 7.66 -12.09
C ALA A 274 -1.73 6.66 -13.24
N LEU A 275 -2.77 5.87 -13.16
CA LEU A 275 -3.08 4.82 -14.12
C LEU A 275 -4.28 5.18 -15.01
N LEU A 276 -5.23 5.94 -14.46
CA LEU A 276 -6.47 6.35 -15.10
C LEU A 276 -6.63 7.87 -15.04
N ASP A 277 -7.41 8.43 -15.97
CA ASP A 277 -7.59 9.87 -16.19
C ASP A 277 -8.63 10.55 -15.27
N GLY A 278 -9.16 9.86 -14.28
CA GLY A 278 -10.24 10.35 -13.42
C GLY A 278 -11.65 10.10 -13.98
N SER A 279 -11.74 9.67 -15.24
CA SER A 279 -12.99 9.24 -15.91
C SER A 279 -12.99 7.74 -16.22
N GLY A 280 -12.03 7.00 -15.65
CA GLY A 280 -11.86 5.56 -15.81
C GLY A 280 -11.16 5.16 -17.12
N ASN A 281 -10.68 6.11 -17.95
CA ASN A 281 -9.92 5.75 -19.13
C ASN A 281 -8.47 5.45 -18.77
N VAL A 282 -7.95 4.39 -19.39
CA VAL A 282 -6.53 4.04 -19.29
C VAL A 282 -5.67 5.16 -19.90
N LEU A 283 -4.66 5.61 -19.16
CA LEU A 283 -3.69 6.55 -19.68
C LEU A 283 -2.83 5.88 -20.76
N GLU A 284 -2.61 6.56 -21.88
CA GLU A 284 -1.85 6.01 -23.01
C GLU A 284 -0.36 5.90 -22.73
N THR A 285 0.17 6.80 -21.90
CA THR A 285 1.60 6.90 -21.60
C THR A 285 1.86 7.13 -20.12
N PHE A 286 2.95 6.54 -19.63
CA PHE A 286 3.41 6.71 -18.27
C PHE A 286 4.82 7.31 -18.28
N ASN A 287 4.95 8.54 -17.80
CA ASN A 287 6.23 9.26 -17.75
C ASN A 287 7.11 8.72 -16.62
N THR A 288 7.68 7.52 -16.83
CA THR A 288 8.54 6.85 -15.86
C THR A 288 9.63 6.03 -16.56
N THR A 289 10.49 5.38 -15.79
CA THR A 289 11.63 4.61 -16.34
C THR A 289 11.14 3.35 -17.08
N LYS A 290 11.98 2.88 -18.04
CA LYS A 290 11.72 1.62 -18.74
C LYS A 290 11.53 0.44 -17.77
N TYR A 291 12.27 0.43 -16.65
CA TYR A 291 12.16 -0.62 -15.64
C TYR A 291 10.78 -0.59 -14.98
N LEU A 292 10.28 0.59 -14.59
CA LEU A 292 8.94 0.72 -14.01
C LEU A 292 7.84 0.43 -15.05
N ASN A 293 8.05 0.69 -16.33
CA ASN A 293 7.08 0.34 -17.38
C ASN A 293 7.04 -1.16 -17.71
N SER A 294 8.08 -1.94 -17.37
CA SER A 294 8.13 -3.38 -17.66
C SER A 294 7.23 -4.20 -16.73
N ALA A 295 7.01 -5.49 -17.07
CA ALA A 295 6.28 -6.41 -16.22
C ALA A 295 6.98 -6.62 -14.88
N ASN A 296 6.28 -6.34 -13.79
CA ASN A 296 6.75 -6.45 -12.40
C ASN A 296 5.59 -6.89 -11.49
N PRO A 297 5.86 -7.42 -10.28
CA PRO A 297 4.86 -7.43 -9.22
C PRO A 297 4.40 -6.01 -8.93
N ARG A 298 3.08 -5.80 -8.71
CA ARG A 298 2.46 -4.49 -8.57
C ARG A 298 1.50 -4.43 -7.40
N SER A 299 1.31 -3.22 -6.89
CA SER A 299 0.18 -2.87 -6.06
C SER A 299 -0.45 -1.58 -6.56
N ALA A 300 -1.77 -1.48 -6.45
CA ALA A 300 -2.51 -0.30 -6.87
C ALA A 300 -3.72 -0.07 -5.98
N ILE A 301 -4.13 1.19 -5.88
CA ILE A 301 -5.38 1.63 -5.29
C ILE A 301 -6.20 2.34 -6.35
N GLY A 302 -7.52 2.12 -6.35
CA GLY A 302 -8.47 2.81 -7.22
C GLY A 302 -9.74 3.18 -6.50
N CYS A 303 -10.42 4.17 -7.02
CA CYS A 303 -11.72 4.63 -6.56
C CYS A 303 -12.74 4.44 -7.68
N VAL A 304 -13.80 3.71 -7.39
CA VAL A 304 -14.97 3.55 -8.25
C VAL A 304 -15.93 4.71 -8.02
N SER A 305 -16.24 4.95 -6.76
CA SER A 305 -17.05 6.07 -6.28
C SER A 305 -16.69 6.32 -4.81
N ALA A 306 -17.17 7.42 -4.24
CA ALA A 306 -17.01 7.67 -2.81
C ALA A 306 -17.56 6.50 -1.99
N GLY A 307 -16.75 5.96 -1.09
CA GLY A 307 -17.06 4.77 -0.28
C GLY A 307 -16.83 3.42 -0.98
N HIS A 308 -16.44 3.40 -2.25
CA HIS A 308 -16.16 2.17 -3.00
C HIS A 308 -14.75 2.22 -3.63
N TYR A 309 -13.87 1.35 -3.17
CA TYR A 309 -12.47 1.33 -3.55
C TYR A 309 -12.04 -0.07 -3.98
N ILE A 310 -11.12 -0.10 -4.94
CA ILE A 310 -10.50 -1.33 -5.44
C ILE A 310 -9.01 -1.30 -5.09
N PHE A 311 -8.54 -2.38 -4.53
CA PHE A 311 -7.12 -2.60 -4.31
C PHE A 311 -6.67 -3.82 -5.11
N VAL A 312 -5.56 -3.67 -5.81
CA VAL A 312 -5.01 -4.74 -6.65
C VAL A 312 -3.58 -5.03 -6.23
N THR A 313 -3.26 -6.32 -6.09
CA THR A 313 -1.88 -6.82 -5.98
C THR A 313 -1.64 -7.83 -7.08
N VAL A 314 -0.61 -7.60 -7.89
CA VAL A 314 -0.20 -8.47 -9.00
C VAL A 314 1.06 -9.22 -8.59
N ASP A 315 1.00 -10.55 -8.58
CA ASP A 315 2.20 -11.38 -8.45
C ASP A 315 3.07 -11.30 -9.70
N GLY A 316 4.36 -11.55 -9.56
CA GLY A 316 5.23 -11.52 -10.73
C GLY A 316 6.61 -12.12 -10.47
N ARG A 317 7.44 -12.10 -11.53
CA ARG A 317 8.80 -12.69 -11.52
C ARG A 317 8.81 -14.17 -11.14
N ASN A 318 7.70 -14.86 -11.38
CA ASN A 318 7.51 -16.27 -11.07
C ASN A 318 7.09 -16.99 -12.35
N GLU A 319 8.06 -17.67 -12.98
CA GLU A 319 7.89 -18.34 -14.26
C GLU A 319 6.81 -19.43 -14.18
N GLY A 320 5.91 -19.44 -15.15
CA GLY A 320 4.78 -20.39 -15.22
C GLY A 320 3.61 -20.06 -14.31
N TYR A 321 3.76 -19.12 -13.37
CA TYR A 321 2.69 -18.69 -12.46
C TYR A 321 2.22 -17.25 -12.74
N SER A 322 3.15 -16.30 -12.76
CA SER A 322 2.84 -14.90 -13.09
C SER A 322 4.10 -14.15 -13.51
N LYS A 323 4.06 -13.53 -14.69
CA LYS A 323 5.13 -12.65 -15.16
C LYS A 323 5.18 -11.30 -14.44
N GLY A 324 4.08 -10.90 -13.79
CA GLY A 324 3.79 -9.55 -13.37
C GLY A 324 3.02 -8.75 -14.42
N ALA A 325 2.75 -7.49 -14.13
CA ALA A 325 2.06 -6.59 -15.04
C ALA A 325 2.93 -5.39 -15.42
N THR A 326 2.85 -4.96 -16.69
CA THR A 326 3.27 -3.62 -17.13
C THR A 326 2.33 -2.57 -16.53
N LEU A 327 2.68 -1.30 -16.61
CA LEU A 327 1.77 -0.23 -16.15
C LEU A 327 0.49 -0.18 -17.00
N SER A 328 0.59 -0.42 -18.30
CA SER A 328 -0.61 -0.47 -19.18
C SER A 328 -1.53 -1.64 -18.83
N GLU A 329 -0.97 -2.82 -18.53
CA GLU A 329 -1.75 -3.97 -18.08
C GLU A 329 -2.38 -3.72 -16.70
N LEU A 330 -1.66 -3.09 -15.77
CA LEU A 330 -2.20 -2.70 -14.46
C LEU A 330 -3.32 -1.67 -14.60
N ALA A 331 -3.14 -0.66 -15.44
CA ALA A 331 -4.16 0.35 -15.70
C ALA A 331 -5.42 -0.27 -16.34
N ALA A 332 -5.25 -1.21 -17.27
CA ALA A 332 -6.36 -1.97 -17.85
C ALA A 332 -7.10 -2.81 -16.80
N ILE A 333 -6.37 -3.48 -15.88
CA ILE A 333 -6.98 -4.20 -14.76
C ILE A 333 -7.82 -3.24 -13.91
N MET A 334 -7.27 -2.08 -13.52
CA MET A 334 -7.99 -1.11 -12.69
C MET A 334 -9.23 -0.54 -13.39
N SER A 335 -9.15 -0.30 -14.71
CA SER A 335 -10.30 0.10 -15.53
C SER A 335 -11.38 -0.98 -15.61
N ASP A 336 -10.98 -2.25 -15.80
CA ASP A 336 -11.91 -3.40 -15.84
C ASP A 336 -12.57 -3.67 -14.48
N GLU A 337 -11.89 -3.35 -13.36
CA GLU A 337 -12.46 -3.40 -12.01
C GLU A 337 -13.36 -2.19 -11.71
N GLY A 338 -13.53 -1.30 -12.66
CA GLY A 338 -14.49 -0.23 -12.59
C GLY A 338 -13.99 1.06 -11.98
N CYS A 339 -12.71 1.22 -11.76
CA CYS A 339 -12.15 2.44 -11.20
C CYS A 339 -12.31 3.64 -12.14
N MET A 340 -12.66 4.79 -11.58
CA MET A 340 -12.64 6.09 -12.26
C MET A 340 -11.25 6.72 -12.17
N SER A 341 -10.61 6.60 -11.02
CA SER A 341 -9.22 6.97 -10.78
C SER A 341 -8.45 5.80 -10.19
N ALA A 342 -7.17 5.66 -10.54
CA ALA A 342 -6.30 4.64 -9.99
C ALA A 342 -4.84 5.10 -9.97
N PHE A 343 -4.08 4.57 -9.00
CA PHE A 343 -2.71 4.97 -8.75
C PHE A 343 -1.85 3.75 -8.43
N ASN A 344 -0.66 3.67 -9.03
CA ASN A 344 0.31 2.62 -8.78
C ASN A 344 1.07 2.91 -7.47
N LEU A 345 1.15 1.91 -6.61
CA LEU A 345 1.87 1.92 -5.34
C LEU A 345 3.21 1.17 -5.47
N ASP A 346 3.96 1.03 -4.36
CA ASP A 346 5.20 0.26 -4.38
C ASP A 346 4.93 -1.20 -4.77
N GLY A 347 5.85 -1.76 -5.54
CA GLY A 347 5.73 -3.09 -6.13
C GLY A 347 6.93 -4.00 -5.81
N GLY A 348 7.19 -4.95 -6.70
CA GLY A 348 8.27 -5.91 -6.50
C GLY A 348 8.05 -6.76 -5.25
N LYS A 349 9.06 -6.86 -4.39
CA LYS A 349 8.96 -7.62 -3.13
C LYS A 349 7.99 -7.01 -2.12
N SER A 350 7.57 -5.74 -2.31
CA SER A 350 6.60 -5.10 -1.43
C SER A 350 5.16 -5.50 -1.73
N ALA A 351 4.87 -6.00 -2.95
CA ALA A 351 3.53 -6.35 -3.40
C ALA A 351 2.96 -7.49 -2.56
N MET A 352 2.21 -7.15 -1.51
CA MET A 352 1.61 -8.08 -0.56
C MET A 352 0.18 -7.69 -0.25
N MET A 353 -0.70 -8.69 -0.15
CA MET A 353 -2.10 -8.54 0.24
C MET A 353 -2.40 -9.46 1.41
N TYR A 354 -2.85 -8.87 2.51
CA TYR A 354 -3.34 -9.57 3.69
C TYR A 354 -4.87 -9.62 3.67
N PHE A 355 -5.41 -10.79 3.94
CA PHE A 355 -6.83 -11.00 4.15
C PHE A 355 -7.04 -12.27 4.98
N ASN A 356 -8.03 -12.26 5.86
CA ASN A 356 -8.40 -13.44 6.68
C ASN A 356 -7.19 -14.10 7.38
N ASN A 357 -6.41 -13.27 8.08
CA ASN A 357 -5.24 -13.67 8.88
C ASN A 357 -4.13 -14.39 8.08
N THR A 358 -3.98 -14.07 6.79
CA THR A 358 -2.91 -14.60 5.95
C THR A 358 -2.52 -13.62 4.85
N ILE A 359 -1.32 -13.78 4.28
CA ILE A 359 -0.94 -13.16 3.01
C ILE A 359 -1.50 -14.05 1.90
N VAL A 360 -2.43 -13.50 1.11
CA VAL A 360 -3.20 -14.29 0.13
C VAL A 360 -2.52 -14.44 -1.22
N ASN A 361 -1.58 -13.56 -1.55
CA ASN A 361 -0.80 -13.61 -2.78
C ASN A 361 0.54 -14.35 -2.57
N ALA A 362 1.34 -14.51 -3.62
CA ALA A 362 2.68 -15.12 -3.61
C ALA A 362 3.76 -14.06 -3.87
N PRO A 363 4.18 -13.30 -2.84
CA PRO A 363 5.13 -12.20 -3.02
C PRO A 363 6.49 -12.65 -3.56
N ASP A 364 7.11 -11.85 -4.41
CA ASP A 364 8.46 -12.09 -4.94
C ASP A 364 9.48 -12.29 -3.81
N GLY A 365 10.15 -13.46 -3.80
CA GLY A 365 11.11 -13.83 -2.78
C GLY A 365 10.55 -13.95 -1.35
N GLY A 366 9.23 -14.14 -1.20
CA GLY A 366 8.54 -14.21 0.10
C GLY A 366 8.19 -12.85 0.69
N GLY A 367 8.34 -11.78 -0.06
CA GLY A 367 8.07 -10.41 0.40
C GLY A 367 9.25 -9.73 1.09
N ARG A 368 8.99 -8.58 1.69
CA ARG A 368 9.92 -7.83 2.54
C ARG A 368 9.17 -6.98 3.57
N ASP A 369 9.85 -6.63 4.66
CA ASP A 369 9.34 -5.67 5.62
C ASP A 369 9.26 -4.25 5.01
N LEU A 370 8.26 -3.50 5.42
CA LEU A 370 7.87 -2.19 4.93
C LEU A 370 7.92 -1.14 6.04
N SER A 371 8.00 0.14 5.65
CA SER A 371 7.98 1.28 6.59
C SER A 371 6.58 1.70 6.96
#